data_632cc152447a062560872b741ed390bb
#
_entry.id   632cc152447a062560872b741ed390bb
#
_cell.length_a   1.000
_cell.length_b   1.000
_cell.length_c   1.000
_cell.angle_alpha   90.00
_cell.angle_beta   90.00
_cell.angle_gamma   90.00
#
_symmetry.space_group_name_H-M   'P 1'
#
loop_
_entity.id
_entity.type
_entity.pdbx_description
1 polymer ?
#
loop_
_entity_poly.entity_id
_entity_poly.type
_entity_poly.pdbx_seq_one_letter_code
_entity_poly.pdbx_strand_id
1 'polypeptide(L)'
;ELEWLAALPLKATIQHRLVVVHGALHPEVGCELVRLDTDEKRQLSFEALAAYPSGAEICAFGHTHRPGIYEMRDGTMTTHGGESAAIRDGSLYLVNPGTVGQPRTSDRRPSYIVLDLDTGIVSLRRVSYDASRALAKTRKAGLAPRFSRLPDPIRKPLRRIYRAIVG
;
A
#
# COMPACT_ATOMS: atom_id res chain seq x y z
N GLU A 1 0.91 -15.29 -19.81
CA GLU A 1 1.13 -14.35 -18.66
C GLU A 1 -0.01 -13.33 -18.53
N LEU A 2 -0.47 -12.68 -19.64
CA LEU A 2 -1.58 -11.71 -19.58
C LEU A 2 -2.92 -12.35 -19.20
N GLU A 3 -3.21 -13.54 -19.70
CA GLU A 3 -4.41 -14.31 -19.36
C GLU A 3 -4.45 -14.66 -17.87
N TRP A 4 -3.31 -15.09 -17.32
CA TRP A 4 -3.18 -15.34 -15.88
C TRP A 4 -3.45 -14.09 -15.05
N LEU A 5 -2.88 -12.93 -15.43
CA LEU A 5 -3.12 -11.66 -14.75
C LEU A 5 -4.59 -11.24 -14.82
N ALA A 6 -5.23 -11.43 -15.97
CA ALA A 6 -6.66 -11.10 -16.17
C ALA A 6 -7.60 -12.00 -15.35
N ALA A 7 -7.16 -13.20 -15.00
CA ALA A 7 -7.93 -14.15 -14.19
C ALA A 7 -7.77 -13.95 -12.68
N LEU A 8 -6.88 -13.06 -12.23
CA LEU A 8 -6.70 -12.80 -10.79
C LEU A 8 -7.94 -12.12 -10.20
N PRO A 9 -8.40 -12.56 -9.03
CA PRO A 9 -9.51 -11.92 -8.35
C PRO A 9 -9.14 -10.52 -7.87
N LEU A 10 -10.10 -9.60 -7.82
CA LEU A 10 -9.90 -8.25 -7.27
C LEU A 10 -9.69 -8.26 -5.75
N LYS A 11 -10.18 -9.29 -5.08
CA LYS A 11 -10.06 -9.51 -3.63
C LYS A 11 -9.72 -10.98 -3.38
N ALA A 12 -8.88 -11.24 -2.40
CA ALA A 12 -8.56 -12.60 -1.94
C ALA A 12 -8.60 -12.66 -0.41
N THR A 13 -9.14 -13.74 0.14
CA THR A 13 -9.16 -13.98 1.58
C THR A 13 -8.26 -15.16 1.91
N ILE A 14 -7.38 -15.00 2.90
CA ILE A 14 -6.40 -15.99 3.32
C ILE A 14 -6.70 -16.38 4.76
N GLN A 15 -6.91 -17.68 5.00
CA GLN A 15 -7.16 -18.27 6.33
C GLN A 15 -8.27 -17.57 7.13
N HIS A 16 -9.26 -16.98 6.47
CA HIS A 16 -10.32 -16.16 7.04
C HIS A 16 -9.84 -14.90 7.81
N ARG A 17 -8.55 -14.71 8.02
CA ARG A 17 -7.96 -13.66 8.86
C ARG A 17 -7.45 -12.45 8.06
N LEU A 18 -6.98 -12.67 6.82
CA LEU A 18 -6.40 -11.64 5.99
C LEU A 18 -7.21 -11.48 4.70
N VAL A 19 -7.65 -10.27 4.40
CA VAL A 19 -8.15 -9.90 3.06
C VAL A 19 -7.11 -9.08 2.31
N VAL A 20 -6.90 -9.39 1.04
CA VAL A 20 -5.95 -8.71 0.16
C VAL A 20 -6.71 -7.99 -0.94
N VAL A 21 -6.43 -6.70 -1.13
CA VAL A 21 -7.02 -5.85 -2.18
C VAL A 21 -5.95 -4.99 -2.83
N HIS A 22 -6.20 -4.48 -4.04
CA HIS A 22 -5.26 -3.53 -4.64
C HIS A 22 -5.41 -2.14 -4.02
N GLY A 23 -6.61 -1.60 -3.92
CA GLY A 23 -6.89 -0.22 -3.49
C GLY A 23 -7.44 -0.15 -2.06
N ALA A 24 -8.72 -0.42 -1.89
CA ALA A 24 -9.45 -0.28 -0.63
C ALA A 24 -10.51 -1.37 -0.47
N LEU A 25 -11.20 -1.41 0.66
CA LEU A 25 -12.42 -2.22 0.85
C LEU A 25 -13.69 -1.41 0.58
N HIS A 26 -13.63 -0.09 0.67
CA HIS A 26 -14.75 0.82 0.44
C HIS A 26 -14.40 1.84 -0.66
N PRO A 27 -15.35 2.18 -1.56
CA PRO A 27 -16.68 1.57 -1.71
C PRO A 27 -16.61 0.12 -2.22
N GLU A 28 -17.68 -0.63 -2.18
CA GLU A 28 -17.71 -2.02 -2.63
C GLU A 28 -17.39 -2.15 -4.13
N VAL A 29 -17.93 -1.24 -4.94
CA VAL A 29 -17.69 -1.17 -6.39
C VAL A 29 -16.63 -0.10 -6.67
N GLY A 30 -15.62 -0.44 -7.46
CA GLY A 30 -14.51 0.47 -7.81
C GLY A 30 -13.48 0.67 -6.70
N CYS A 31 -13.52 -0.14 -5.65
CA CYS A 31 -12.60 -0.05 -4.51
C CYS A 31 -11.13 -0.27 -4.91
N GLU A 32 -10.89 -1.01 -6.00
CA GLU A 32 -9.54 -1.24 -6.54
C GLU A 32 -8.87 0.04 -7.05
N LEU A 33 -9.66 1.08 -7.39
CA LEU A 33 -9.16 2.37 -7.85
C LEU A 33 -8.96 3.39 -6.71
N VAL A 34 -9.45 3.08 -5.51
CA VAL A 34 -9.36 3.97 -4.36
C VAL A 34 -7.96 3.93 -3.75
N ARG A 35 -7.37 5.10 -3.54
CA ARG A 35 -6.11 5.25 -2.79
C ARG A 35 -6.42 5.58 -1.34
N LEU A 36 -5.95 4.75 -0.41
CA LEU A 36 -6.07 4.99 1.04
C LEU A 36 -4.99 5.98 1.51
N ASP A 37 -5.05 7.20 1.05
CA ASP A 37 -4.08 8.26 1.31
C ASP A 37 -4.55 9.29 2.35
N THR A 38 -5.81 9.23 2.81
CA THR A 38 -6.36 10.06 3.89
C THR A 38 -6.94 9.22 5.03
N ASP A 39 -7.10 9.81 6.20
CA ASP A 39 -7.65 9.14 7.37
C ASP A 39 -9.14 8.80 7.19
N GLU A 40 -9.91 9.65 6.52
CA GLU A 40 -11.31 9.39 6.23
C GLU A 40 -11.49 8.13 5.38
N LYS A 41 -10.65 7.95 4.35
CA LYS A 41 -10.70 6.76 3.50
C LYS A 41 -10.27 5.50 4.25
N ARG A 42 -9.27 5.63 5.14
CA ARG A 42 -8.86 4.52 6.01
C ARG A 42 -9.97 4.14 6.98
N GLN A 43 -10.65 5.14 7.57
CA GLN A 43 -11.80 4.93 8.43
C GLN A 43 -12.89 4.10 7.73
N LEU A 44 -13.32 4.51 6.53
CA LEU A 44 -14.32 3.80 5.74
C LEU A 44 -13.86 2.36 5.38
N SER A 45 -12.57 2.15 5.15
CA SER A 45 -12.03 0.80 4.91
C SER A 45 -11.96 -0.04 6.19
N PHE A 46 -11.75 0.55 7.36
CA PHE A 46 -11.87 -0.15 8.63
C PHE A 46 -13.31 -0.56 8.92
N GLU A 47 -14.28 0.29 8.64
CA GLU A 47 -15.71 -0.03 8.78
C GLU A 47 -16.10 -1.20 7.85
N ALA A 48 -15.64 -1.17 6.61
CA ALA A 48 -15.83 -2.27 5.66
C ALA A 48 -15.13 -3.56 6.09
N LEU A 49 -13.95 -3.46 6.73
CA LEU A 49 -13.24 -4.63 7.28
C LEU A 49 -13.97 -5.21 8.50
N ALA A 50 -14.50 -4.37 9.38
CA ALA A 50 -15.30 -4.81 10.53
C ALA A 50 -16.55 -5.58 10.11
N ALA A 51 -17.15 -5.22 8.97
CA ALA A 51 -18.31 -5.88 8.39
C ALA A 51 -17.95 -7.00 7.38
N TYR A 52 -16.67 -7.35 7.24
CA TYR A 52 -16.23 -8.28 6.20
C TYR A 52 -16.72 -9.70 6.48
N PRO A 53 -17.35 -10.39 5.51
CA PRO A 53 -18.08 -11.64 5.75
C PRO A 53 -17.24 -12.79 6.35
N SER A 54 -15.93 -12.84 6.12
CA SER A 54 -15.06 -13.87 6.69
C SER A 54 -14.68 -13.59 8.14
N GLY A 55 -14.98 -12.42 8.70
CA GLY A 55 -14.48 -11.98 9.99
C GLY A 55 -12.98 -11.62 9.98
N ALA A 56 -12.41 -11.34 8.80
CA ALA A 56 -11.00 -10.95 8.69
C ALA A 56 -10.70 -9.71 9.54
N GLU A 57 -9.60 -9.77 10.26
CA GLU A 57 -9.12 -8.68 11.11
C GLU A 57 -8.02 -7.82 10.44
N ILE A 58 -7.48 -8.31 9.33
CA ILE A 58 -6.37 -7.66 8.62
C ILE A 58 -6.74 -7.45 7.16
N CYS A 59 -6.53 -6.23 6.64
CA CYS A 59 -6.60 -5.93 5.22
C CYS A 59 -5.24 -5.48 4.69
N ALA A 60 -4.67 -6.24 3.76
CA ALA A 60 -3.49 -5.82 3.01
C ALA A 60 -3.91 -5.06 1.74
N PHE A 61 -3.39 -3.86 1.56
CA PHE A 61 -3.70 -2.99 0.42
C PHE A 61 -2.45 -2.38 -0.20
N GLY A 62 -2.53 -1.94 -1.44
CA GLY A 62 -1.41 -1.34 -2.18
C GLY A 62 -1.71 0.07 -2.68
N HIS A 63 -1.62 0.28 -3.98
CA HIS A 63 -1.99 1.47 -4.76
C HIS A 63 -1.29 2.79 -4.38
N THR A 64 -1.14 3.11 -3.09
CA THR A 64 -0.47 4.34 -2.63
C THR A 64 1.04 4.30 -2.84
N HIS A 65 1.66 3.12 -2.90
CA HIS A 65 3.11 2.89 -2.91
C HIS A 65 3.83 3.47 -1.67
N ARG A 66 3.12 3.63 -0.57
CA ARG A 66 3.64 4.12 0.71
C ARG A 66 3.44 3.03 1.75
N PRO A 67 4.51 2.45 2.30
CA PRO A 67 4.37 1.43 3.32
C PRO A 67 3.80 2.02 4.60
N GLY A 68 2.98 1.23 5.29
CA GLY A 68 2.38 1.66 6.55
C GLY A 68 1.59 0.54 7.20
N ILE A 69 1.50 0.61 8.52
CA ILE A 69 0.69 -0.27 9.36
C ILE A 69 -0.23 0.63 10.17
N TYR A 70 -1.52 0.44 10.03
CA TYR A 70 -2.57 1.19 10.72
C TYR A 70 -3.39 0.24 11.56
N GLU A 71 -3.69 0.61 12.78
CA GLU A 71 -4.50 -0.14 13.73
C GLU A 71 -5.75 0.66 14.07
N MET A 72 -6.89 0.01 14.10
CA MET A 72 -8.14 0.53 14.66
C MET A 72 -8.49 -0.28 15.90
N ARG A 73 -8.56 0.39 17.05
CA ARG A 73 -8.94 -0.21 18.32
C ARG A 73 -9.82 0.76 19.10
N ASP A 74 -10.95 0.27 19.61
CA ASP A 74 -11.89 1.06 20.42
C ASP A 74 -12.25 2.40 19.75
N GLY A 75 -12.47 2.40 18.43
CA GLY A 75 -12.78 3.59 17.63
C GLY A 75 -11.60 4.54 17.40
N THR A 76 -10.40 4.20 17.86
CA THR A 76 -9.20 5.03 17.69
C THR A 76 -8.26 4.43 16.64
N MET A 77 -7.92 5.24 15.63
CA MET A 77 -6.95 4.86 14.60
C MET A 77 -5.54 5.29 15.02
N THR A 78 -4.61 4.34 14.99
CA THR A 78 -3.20 4.54 15.29
C THR A 78 -2.35 4.18 14.09
N THR A 79 -1.36 5.01 13.75
CA THR A 79 -0.34 4.70 12.75
C THR A 79 0.93 4.22 13.46
N HIS A 80 1.38 3.00 13.15
CA HIS A 80 2.61 2.46 13.70
C HIS A 80 3.83 3.06 12.97
N GLY A 81 4.71 3.73 13.72
CA GLY A 81 5.92 4.37 13.17
C GLY A 81 7.12 3.44 13.00
N GLY A 82 7.03 2.21 13.51
CA GLY A 82 8.10 1.21 13.45
C GLY A 82 8.04 0.31 12.22
N GLU A 83 9.06 -0.55 12.10
CA GLU A 83 9.12 -1.57 11.04
C GLU A 83 8.36 -2.85 11.40
N SER A 84 7.77 -2.94 12.60
CA SER A 84 6.91 -4.05 13.00
C SER A 84 5.84 -3.61 13.99
N ALA A 85 4.75 -4.36 14.03
CA ALA A 85 3.69 -4.24 15.02
C ALA A 85 3.16 -5.62 15.41
N ALA A 86 2.78 -5.79 16.68
CA ALA A 86 2.05 -6.96 17.11
C ALA A 86 0.57 -6.82 16.76
N ILE A 87 -0.02 -7.87 16.22
CA ILE A 87 -1.46 -7.99 16.01
C ILE A 87 -2.10 -8.29 17.38
N ARG A 88 -3.01 -7.47 17.79
CA ARG A 88 -3.70 -7.55 19.08
C ARG A 88 -5.13 -8.02 18.87
N ASP A 89 -5.59 -8.91 19.73
CA ASP A 89 -6.99 -9.34 19.72
C ASP A 89 -7.94 -8.13 19.91
N GLY A 90 -9.01 -8.13 19.15
CA GLY A 90 -10.00 -7.04 19.17
C GLY A 90 -9.58 -5.77 18.41
N SER A 91 -8.45 -5.80 17.70
CA SER A 91 -8.04 -4.72 16.82
C SER A 91 -8.20 -5.11 15.35
N LEU A 92 -8.43 -4.12 14.49
CA LEU A 92 -8.39 -4.27 13.04
C LEU A 92 -7.13 -3.61 12.47
N TYR A 93 -6.61 -4.18 11.38
CA TYR A 93 -5.38 -3.68 10.77
C TYR A 93 -5.53 -3.42 9.27
N LEU A 94 -5.04 -2.25 8.82
CA LEU A 94 -4.78 -1.97 7.41
C LEU A 94 -3.27 -1.95 7.22
N VAL A 95 -2.74 -2.79 6.33
CA VAL A 95 -1.30 -2.90 6.11
C VAL A 95 -0.94 -2.66 4.65
N ASN A 96 0.03 -1.79 4.40
CA ASN A 96 0.52 -1.49 3.06
C ASN A 96 1.99 -1.88 2.95
N PRO A 97 2.37 -2.82 2.06
CA PRO A 97 3.76 -3.22 1.89
C PRO A 97 4.63 -2.14 1.22
N GLY A 98 4.03 -1.09 0.67
CA GLY A 98 4.73 -0.09 -0.12
C GLY A 98 4.81 -0.47 -1.59
N THR A 99 6.01 -0.61 -2.12
CA THR A 99 6.21 -0.89 -3.54
C THR A 99 7.56 -1.55 -3.80
N VAL A 100 7.63 -2.38 -4.83
CA VAL A 100 8.88 -2.98 -5.31
C VAL A 100 9.51 -2.22 -6.47
N GLY A 101 8.81 -1.28 -7.13
CA GLY A 101 9.30 -0.63 -8.35
C GLY A 101 9.14 0.88 -8.44
N GLN A 102 8.15 1.48 -7.76
CA GLN A 102 7.86 2.92 -7.86
C GLN A 102 7.69 3.59 -6.49
N PRO A 103 8.77 3.75 -5.71
CA PRO A 103 8.67 4.34 -4.37
C PRO A 103 8.19 5.80 -4.44
N ARG A 104 7.22 6.12 -3.59
CA ARG A 104 6.67 7.48 -3.42
C ARG A 104 7.08 8.11 -2.08
N THR A 105 8.04 7.50 -1.40
CA THR A 105 8.70 8.00 -0.19
C THR A 105 10.13 8.44 -0.50
N SER A 106 10.84 9.00 0.48
CA SER A 106 12.27 9.33 0.39
C SER A 106 13.13 8.06 0.29
N ASP A 107 12.74 7.01 1.00
CA ASP A 107 13.38 5.69 0.90
C ASP A 107 12.95 5.01 -0.39
N ARG A 108 13.92 4.73 -1.26
CA ARG A 108 13.69 4.14 -2.59
C ARG A 108 13.87 2.63 -2.63
N ARG A 109 14.24 2.02 -1.52
CA ARG A 109 14.38 0.57 -1.44
C ARG A 109 13.01 -0.10 -1.63
N PRO A 110 12.92 -1.19 -2.38
CA PRO A 110 11.74 -2.04 -2.41
C PRO A 110 11.33 -2.44 -1.00
N SER A 111 10.03 -2.46 -0.77
CA SER A 111 9.48 -2.86 0.51
C SER A 111 8.42 -3.96 0.33
N TYR A 112 8.34 -4.82 1.32
CA TYR A 112 7.34 -5.88 1.44
C TYR A 112 6.99 -6.08 2.91
N ILE A 113 5.88 -6.77 3.16
CA ILE A 113 5.45 -7.14 4.51
C ILE A 113 5.55 -8.65 4.66
N VAL A 114 6.04 -9.08 5.81
CA VAL A 114 5.89 -10.44 6.32
C VAL A 114 4.84 -10.38 7.42
N LEU A 115 3.77 -11.13 7.25
CA LEU A 115 2.73 -11.33 8.24
C LEU A 115 2.82 -12.77 8.75
N ASP A 116 3.19 -12.90 10.00
CA ASP A 116 3.22 -14.16 10.72
C ASP A 116 1.91 -14.27 11.51
N LEU A 117 1.01 -15.11 11.05
CA LEU A 117 -0.31 -15.30 11.68
C LEU A 117 -0.26 -16.13 12.95
N ASP A 118 0.78 -16.95 13.15
CA ASP A 118 0.95 -17.78 14.34
C ASP A 118 1.47 -16.96 15.52
N THR A 119 2.48 -16.11 15.26
CA THR A 119 3.03 -15.22 16.29
C THR A 119 2.28 -13.90 16.40
N GLY A 120 1.40 -13.58 15.44
CA GLY A 120 0.67 -12.32 15.41
C GLY A 120 1.58 -11.12 15.19
N ILE A 121 2.60 -11.24 14.33
CA ILE A 121 3.53 -10.13 14.04
C ILE A 121 3.45 -9.74 12.57
N VAL A 122 3.23 -8.45 12.32
CA VAL A 122 3.43 -7.84 11.00
C VAL A 122 4.77 -7.11 10.96
N SER A 123 5.59 -7.40 9.95
CA SER A 123 6.92 -6.80 9.78
C SER A 123 7.08 -6.19 8.40
N LEU A 124 7.38 -4.89 8.33
CA LEU A 124 7.78 -4.20 7.11
C LEU A 124 9.27 -4.44 6.85
N ARG A 125 9.59 -4.97 5.69
CA ARG A 125 10.96 -5.28 5.28
C ARG A 125 11.36 -4.46 4.06
N ARG A 126 12.65 -4.14 3.94
CA ARG A 126 13.23 -3.43 2.82
C ARG A 126 14.48 -4.14 2.32
N VAL A 127 14.67 -4.11 1.00
CA VAL A 127 15.82 -4.76 0.35
C VAL A 127 16.58 -3.74 -0.48
N SER A 128 17.89 -3.74 -0.36
CA SER A 128 18.75 -2.95 -1.25
C SER A 128 18.91 -3.66 -2.60
N TYR A 129 18.76 -2.91 -3.70
CA TYR A 129 19.00 -3.41 -5.05
C TYR A 129 19.51 -2.29 -5.95
N ASP A 130 20.07 -2.63 -7.09
CA ASP A 130 20.45 -1.65 -8.11
C ASP A 130 19.21 -1.09 -8.84
N ALA A 131 18.68 0.01 -8.30
CA ALA A 131 17.52 0.71 -8.87
C ALA A 131 17.83 1.35 -10.25
N SER A 132 19.10 1.56 -10.60
CA SER A 132 19.50 2.24 -11.84
C SER A 132 19.02 1.48 -13.06
N ARG A 133 19.17 0.16 -13.05
CA ARG A 133 18.75 -0.76 -14.12
C ARG A 133 17.24 -0.78 -14.32
N ALA A 134 16.47 -0.81 -13.23
CA ALA A 134 15.00 -0.76 -13.27
C ALA A 134 14.51 0.58 -13.80
N LEU A 135 15.10 1.69 -13.35
CA LEU A 135 14.80 3.03 -13.83
C LEU A 135 15.12 3.21 -15.31
N ALA A 136 16.24 2.66 -15.78
CA ALA A 136 16.61 2.67 -17.20
C ALA A 136 15.56 1.94 -18.06
N LYS A 137 15.11 0.74 -17.65
CA LYS A 137 14.04 0.00 -18.32
C LYS A 137 12.72 0.79 -18.36
N THR A 138 12.32 1.38 -17.22
CA THR A 138 11.10 2.20 -17.11
C THR A 138 11.15 3.40 -18.05
N ARG A 139 12.31 4.08 -18.16
CA ARG A 139 12.52 5.18 -19.12
C ARG A 139 12.43 4.71 -20.55
N LYS A 140 13.08 3.59 -20.89
CA LYS A 140 13.06 3.01 -22.23
C LYS A 140 11.64 2.62 -22.67
N ALA A 141 10.83 2.12 -21.73
CA ALA A 141 9.43 1.76 -21.97
C ALA A 141 8.47 2.99 -22.02
N GLY A 142 8.96 4.21 -21.86
CA GLY A 142 8.12 5.40 -21.84
C GLY A 142 7.26 5.58 -20.59
N LEU A 143 7.43 4.72 -19.58
CA LEU A 143 6.63 4.66 -18.35
C LEU A 143 7.18 5.55 -17.22
N ALA A 144 8.29 6.27 -17.47
CA ALA A 144 8.84 7.19 -16.49
C ALA A 144 7.88 8.37 -16.26
N PRO A 145 7.71 8.86 -15.01
CA PRO A 145 6.89 10.03 -14.74
C PRO A 145 7.24 11.20 -15.66
N ARG A 146 6.23 11.93 -16.16
CA ARG A 146 6.43 13.03 -17.12
C ARG A 146 7.52 14.01 -16.72
N PHE A 147 7.63 14.31 -15.41
CA PHE A 147 8.65 15.21 -14.86
C PHE A 147 10.07 14.64 -14.83
N SER A 148 10.26 13.31 -15.03
CA SER A 148 11.60 12.72 -15.02
C SER A 148 12.44 13.07 -16.26
N ARG A 149 11.81 13.61 -17.29
CA ARG A 149 12.46 14.06 -18.53
C ARG A 149 12.96 15.51 -18.45
N LEU A 150 12.56 16.25 -17.44
CA LEU A 150 12.96 17.65 -17.25
C LEU A 150 14.31 17.76 -16.52
N PRO A 151 15.15 18.75 -16.86
CA PRO A 151 16.36 19.05 -16.11
C PRO A 151 16.06 19.29 -14.63
N ASP A 152 17.00 18.96 -13.75
CA ASP A 152 16.84 19.05 -12.29
C ASP A 152 16.34 20.43 -11.78
N PRO A 153 16.83 21.57 -12.31
CA PRO A 153 16.36 22.89 -11.87
C PRO A 153 14.86 23.12 -12.07
N ILE A 154 14.29 22.52 -13.12
CA ILE A 154 12.87 22.64 -13.46
C ILE A 154 12.06 21.52 -12.81
N ARG A 155 12.62 20.31 -12.77
CA ARG A 155 11.96 19.11 -12.24
C ARG A 155 11.67 19.20 -10.75
N LYS A 156 12.63 19.67 -9.96
CA LYS A 156 12.50 19.72 -8.49
C LYS A 156 11.35 20.64 -8.04
N PRO A 157 11.23 21.89 -8.50
CA PRO A 157 10.11 22.77 -8.17
C PRO A 157 8.76 22.20 -8.63
N LEU A 158 8.66 21.77 -9.90
CA LEU A 158 7.41 21.21 -10.45
C LEU A 158 6.94 19.98 -9.69
N ARG A 159 7.86 19.10 -9.27
CA ARG A 159 7.52 17.93 -8.44
C ARG A 159 7.02 18.34 -7.06
N ARG A 160 7.52 19.42 -6.49
CA ARG A 160 7.06 19.97 -5.20
C ARG A 160 5.66 20.53 -5.32
N ILE A 161 5.39 21.33 -6.37
CA ILE A 161 4.06 21.89 -6.66
C ILE A 161 3.05 20.77 -6.94
N TYR A 162 3.39 19.82 -7.79
CA TYR A 162 2.51 18.68 -8.09
C TYR A 162 2.14 17.87 -6.83
N ARG A 163 3.11 17.65 -5.93
CA ARG A 163 2.85 16.97 -4.65
C ARG A 163 1.96 17.77 -3.70
N ALA A 164 2.00 19.08 -3.76
CA ALA A 164 1.16 19.95 -2.95
C ALA A 164 -0.30 20.01 -3.45
N ILE A 165 -0.51 19.74 -4.75
CA ILE A 165 -1.84 19.82 -5.39
C ILE A 165 -2.53 18.44 -5.41
N VAL A 166 -1.77 17.36 -5.56
CA VAL A 166 -2.28 16.00 -5.83
C VAL A 166 -2.00 15.04 -4.65
N GLY A 167 -1.24 15.48 -3.67
CA GLY A 167 -0.89 14.74 -2.46
C GLY A 167 -1.64 15.19 -1.28
#